data_eb106c9eab6d4b52862c46d0e218dc0e
#
_entry.id   eb106c9eab6d4b52862c46d0e218dc0e
#
_cell.length_a   1.000
_cell.length_b   1.000
_cell.length_c   1.000
_cell.angle_alpha   90.00
_cell.angle_beta   90.00
_cell.angle_gamma   90.00
#
_symmetry.space_group_name_H-M   'P 1'
#
loop_
_entity.id
_entity.type
_entity.pdbx_description
1 polymer ?
#
loop_
_entity_poly.entity_id
_entity_poly.type
_entity_poly.pdbx_seq_one_letter_code
_entity_poly.pdbx_strand_id
1 'polypeptide(L)'
;MKAVQIVSPLQVQITNLPKPVAGRGEVLLQVKYVGFCGSDLNTFLGKNTLVSFPRVPGHEISAVVAEIGDEVPGNYKVGQAVTVVPYTNCGQCASCRQGRFNACQFNQTLGVQREGAMQEFIVVPWQKLIVDEKLSDKELAMVEPLTVGFHAINRGRVTEKDNVLVFGCGMIGSGAIICAAMRGAKVIAVDIDDQKLKMAREIGAHFCINSLTTNLHDALQEITGGNGPDVIVEAAGNPVTYRAAIEEAAFAARIVCIGYAKEEIPFATRLWVLKELDIMGSRNAASADFEAVVSYLKRRIFPLNDMITRIIQPEESPAAFAEWAANPGKVMKIVVQF
;
A
#
# COMPACT_ATOMS: atom_id res chain seq x y z
N MET A 1 -18.70 5.42 -20.68
CA MET A 1 -17.30 5.14 -20.42
C MET A 1 -17.11 3.71 -19.93
N LYS A 2 -16.00 3.10 -20.33
CA LYS A 2 -15.64 1.72 -19.93
C LYS A 2 -15.24 1.65 -18.46
N ALA A 3 -15.65 0.57 -17.77
CA ALA A 3 -15.28 0.28 -16.39
C ALA A 3 -15.09 -1.23 -16.17
N VAL A 4 -14.17 -1.59 -15.29
CA VAL A 4 -14.01 -2.94 -14.74
C VAL A 4 -14.84 -3.02 -13.45
N GLN A 5 -15.75 -3.95 -13.36
CA GLN A 5 -16.66 -4.08 -12.22
C GLN A 5 -16.65 -5.50 -11.65
N ILE A 6 -16.41 -5.62 -10.36
CA ILE A 6 -16.63 -6.88 -9.63
C ILE A 6 -18.10 -6.92 -9.26
N VAL A 7 -18.87 -7.80 -9.93
CA VAL A 7 -20.35 -7.84 -9.79
C VAL A 7 -20.80 -8.77 -8.66
N SER A 8 -19.99 -9.76 -8.36
CA SER A 8 -20.14 -10.69 -7.23
C SER A 8 -18.81 -11.41 -6.98
N PRO A 9 -18.66 -12.18 -5.91
CA PRO A 9 -17.46 -12.98 -5.70
C PRO A 9 -17.12 -13.85 -6.92
N LEU A 10 -15.85 -13.81 -7.34
CA LEU A 10 -15.27 -14.50 -8.51
C LEU A 10 -15.82 -14.06 -9.88
N GLN A 11 -16.59 -12.97 -9.94
CA GLN A 11 -17.17 -12.46 -11.18
C GLN A 11 -16.76 -11.02 -11.45
N VAL A 12 -16.00 -10.82 -12.52
CA VAL A 12 -15.58 -9.51 -13.02
C VAL A 12 -16.16 -9.30 -14.41
N GLN A 13 -16.70 -8.12 -14.67
CA GLN A 13 -17.28 -7.75 -15.97
C GLN A 13 -16.70 -6.40 -16.43
N ILE A 14 -16.61 -6.25 -17.75
CA ILE A 14 -16.41 -4.96 -18.38
C ILE A 14 -17.79 -4.39 -18.66
N THR A 15 -18.05 -3.20 -18.14
CA THR A 15 -19.35 -2.53 -18.26
C THR A 15 -19.19 -1.11 -18.81
N ASN A 16 -20.30 -0.55 -19.30
CA ASN A 16 -20.37 0.85 -19.72
C ASN A 16 -21.17 1.64 -18.68
N LEU A 17 -20.52 2.62 -18.07
CA LEU A 17 -21.11 3.55 -17.12
C LEU A 17 -21.27 4.94 -17.76
N PRO A 18 -22.20 5.79 -17.31
CA PRO A 18 -22.22 7.19 -17.72
C PRO A 18 -20.95 7.89 -17.29
N LYS A 19 -20.42 8.79 -18.12
CA LYS A 19 -19.28 9.65 -17.76
C LYS A 19 -19.71 10.61 -16.66
N PRO A 20 -19.02 10.69 -15.50
CA PRO A 20 -19.38 11.62 -14.44
C PRO A 20 -19.02 13.06 -14.85
N VAL A 21 -19.63 14.03 -14.18
CA VAL A 21 -19.39 15.47 -14.36
C VAL A 21 -18.83 16.04 -13.07
N ALA A 22 -17.79 16.86 -13.18
CA ALA A 22 -17.20 17.53 -12.02
C ALA A 22 -18.19 18.57 -11.44
N GLY A 23 -18.50 18.45 -10.16
CA GLY A 23 -19.27 19.41 -9.40
C GLY A 23 -18.39 20.50 -8.78
N ARG A 24 -19.01 21.30 -7.88
CA ARG A 24 -18.32 22.34 -7.11
C ARG A 24 -17.22 21.74 -6.21
N GLY A 25 -16.00 22.24 -6.31
CA GLY A 25 -14.84 21.73 -5.57
C GLY A 25 -14.32 20.39 -6.04
N GLU A 26 -14.76 19.91 -7.20
CA GLU A 26 -14.37 18.61 -7.76
C GLU A 26 -13.61 18.76 -9.08
N VAL A 27 -12.85 17.73 -9.40
CA VAL A 27 -12.08 17.63 -10.64
C VAL A 27 -12.40 16.30 -11.31
N LEU A 28 -12.70 16.33 -12.60
CA LEU A 28 -12.83 15.15 -13.44
C LEU A 28 -11.42 14.73 -13.89
N LEU A 29 -11.10 13.49 -13.65
CA LEU A 29 -9.83 12.88 -14.03
C LEU A 29 -10.05 11.86 -15.14
N GLN A 30 -9.21 11.92 -16.18
CA GLN A 30 -9.02 10.81 -17.12
C GLN A 30 -7.98 9.86 -16.54
N VAL A 31 -8.39 8.65 -16.23
CA VAL A 31 -7.51 7.61 -15.68
C VAL A 31 -6.53 7.14 -16.75
N LYS A 32 -5.27 6.93 -16.36
CA LYS A 32 -4.21 6.38 -17.21
C LYS A 32 -3.79 5.00 -16.77
N TYR A 33 -3.51 4.83 -15.48
CA TYR A 33 -3.14 3.55 -14.89
C TYR A 33 -3.78 3.35 -13.53
N VAL A 34 -4.18 2.11 -13.23
CA VAL A 34 -4.67 1.71 -11.90
C VAL A 34 -4.01 0.42 -11.49
N GLY A 35 -3.34 0.42 -10.34
CA GLY A 35 -2.76 -0.79 -9.76
C GLY A 35 -3.83 -1.68 -9.11
N PHE A 36 -3.64 -3.00 -9.23
CA PHE A 36 -4.37 -3.99 -8.44
C PHE A 36 -3.79 -4.06 -7.03
N CYS A 37 -4.63 -3.92 -6.03
CA CYS A 37 -4.29 -4.07 -4.62
C CYS A 37 -4.77 -5.42 -4.04
N GLY A 38 -4.13 -5.90 -3.00
CA GLY A 38 -4.57 -7.09 -2.26
C GLY A 38 -6.02 -6.97 -1.74
N SER A 39 -6.50 -5.75 -1.49
CA SER A 39 -7.91 -5.50 -1.13
C SER A 39 -8.86 -5.78 -2.29
N ASP A 40 -8.45 -5.51 -3.55
CA ASP A 40 -9.24 -5.82 -4.75
C ASP A 40 -9.31 -7.34 -4.95
N LEU A 41 -8.19 -8.06 -4.73
CA LEU A 41 -8.17 -9.51 -4.73
C LEU A 41 -9.09 -10.09 -3.65
N ASN A 42 -9.06 -9.55 -2.44
CA ASN A 42 -9.96 -9.99 -1.37
C ASN A 42 -11.43 -9.69 -1.70
N THR A 43 -11.71 -8.59 -2.39
CA THR A 43 -13.06 -8.27 -2.92
C THR A 43 -13.48 -9.31 -3.97
N PHE A 44 -12.61 -9.60 -4.94
CA PHE A 44 -12.86 -10.64 -5.95
C PHE A 44 -13.15 -12.01 -5.30
N LEU A 45 -12.40 -12.37 -4.26
CA LEU A 45 -12.59 -13.63 -3.53
C LEU A 45 -13.80 -13.63 -2.58
N GLY A 46 -14.55 -12.54 -2.47
CA GLY A 46 -15.66 -12.40 -1.52
C GLY A 46 -15.24 -12.32 -0.05
N LYS A 47 -13.96 -12.03 0.23
CA LYS A 47 -13.38 -11.99 1.58
C LYS A 47 -13.30 -10.58 2.19
N ASN A 48 -13.63 -9.54 1.42
CA ASN A 48 -13.63 -8.16 1.89
C ASN A 48 -15.02 -7.77 2.38
N THR A 49 -15.22 -7.78 3.69
CA THR A 49 -16.49 -7.45 4.34
C THR A 49 -16.89 -5.98 4.27
N LEU A 50 -15.99 -5.11 3.79
CA LEU A 50 -16.23 -3.66 3.66
C LEU A 50 -16.84 -3.28 2.31
N VAL A 51 -16.96 -4.23 1.38
CA VAL A 51 -17.45 -4.00 0.01
C VAL A 51 -18.86 -4.52 -0.16
N SER A 52 -19.71 -3.71 -0.78
CA SER A 52 -21.00 -4.12 -1.35
C SER A 52 -20.85 -4.28 -2.86
N PHE A 53 -21.47 -5.33 -3.42
CA PHE A 53 -21.48 -5.57 -4.86
C PHE A 53 -22.73 -4.95 -5.53
N PRO A 54 -22.63 -4.54 -6.80
CA PRO A 54 -21.42 -4.48 -7.62
C PRO A 54 -20.46 -3.36 -7.17
N ARG A 55 -19.14 -3.47 -7.51
CA ARG A 55 -18.13 -2.47 -7.17
C ARG A 55 -17.13 -2.28 -8.32
N VAL A 56 -16.86 -1.03 -8.69
CA VAL A 56 -15.67 -0.66 -9.47
C VAL A 56 -14.49 -0.58 -8.50
N PRO A 57 -13.48 -1.46 -8.60
CA PRO A 57 -12.33 -1.45 -7.70
C PRO A 57 -11.30 -0.37 -8.09
N GLY A 58 -10.17 -0.33 -7.38
CA GLY A 58 -8.98 0.45 -7.72
C GLY A 58 -8.84 1.77 -6.98
N HIS A 59 -7.69 1.94 -6.31
CA HIS A 59 -7.31 3.12 -5.55
C HIS A 59 -5.84 3.52 -5.72
N GLU A 60 -5.06 2.77 -6.49
CA GLU A 60 -3.69 3.06 -6.84
C GLU A 60 -3.67 3.75 -8.21
N ILE A 61 -3.74 5.08 -8.24
CA ILE A 61 -4.24 5.83 -9.40
C ILE A 61 -3.16 6.70 -10.01
N SER A 62 -3.05 6.62 -11.34
CA SER A 62 -2.45 7.64 -12.20
C SER A 62 -3.51 8.18 -13.14
N ALA A 63 -3.60 9.49 -13.24
CA ALA A 63 -4.60 10.15 -14.08
C ALA A 63 -4.12 11.51 -14.59
N VAL A 64 -4.90 12.09 -15.51
CA VAL A 64 -4.72 13.45 -16.02
C VAL A 64 -5.99 14.24 -15.74
N VAL A 65 -5.85 15.50 -15.33
CA VAL A 65 -6.97 16.42 -15.14
C VAL A 65 -7.67 16.65 -16.47
N ALA A 66 -8.94 16.26 -16.60
CA ALA A 66 -9.75 16.39 -17.81
C ALA A 66 -10.69 17.60 -17.75
N GLU A 67 -11.34 17.85 -16.60
CA GLU A 67 -12.22 19.01 -16.38
C GLU A 67 -12.07 19.50 -14.94
N ILE A 68 -12.29 20.80 -14.74
CA ILE A 68 -12.18 21.44 -13.43
C ILE A 68 -13.55 22.05 -13.11
N GLY A 69 -14.15 21.63 -12.00
CA GLY A 69 -15.40 22.18 -11.52
C GLY A 69 -15.24 23.57 -10.89
N ASP A 70 -16.37 24.18 -10.55
CA ASP A 70 -16.38 25.48 -9.87
C ASP A 70 -15.69 25.41 -8.50
N GLU A 71 -15.11 26.54 -8.05
CA GLU A 71 -14.43 26.69 -6.76
C GLU A 71 -13.20 25.79 -6.54
N VAL A 72 -12.64 25.24 -7.59
CA VAL A 72 -11.30 24.63 -7.55
C VAL A 72 -10.25 25.73 -7.66
N PRO A 73 -9.18 25.74 -6.81
CA PRO A 73 -8.14 26.77 -6.87
C PRO A 73 -7.47 26.85 -8.25
N GLY A 74 -7.16 28.07 -8.70
CA GLY A 74 -6.64 28.34 -10.05
C GLY A 74 -5.21 27.81 -10.35
N ASN A 75 -4.57 27.13 -9.39
CA ASN A 75 -3.29 26.47 -9.60
C ASN A 75 -3.44 25.08 -10.27
N TYR A 76 -4.66 24.54 -10.35
CA TYR A 76 -4.94 23.30 -11.10
C TYR A 76 -5.24 23.64 -12.57
N LYS A 77 -4.77 22.80 -13.49
CA LYS A 77 -4.96 22.98 -14.94
C LYS A 77 -5.32 21.66 -15.62
N VAL A 78 -6.16 21.75 -16.64
CA VAL A 78 -6.42 20.61 -17.54
C VAL A 78 -5.10 20.15 -18.17
N GLY A 79 -4.91 18.85 -18.26
CA GLY A 79 -3.69 18.22 -18.79
C GLY A 79 -2.65 17.88 -17.73
N GLN A 80 -2.79 18.35 -16.48
CA GLN A 80 -1.82 18.02 -15.42
C GLN A 80 -1.91 16.54 -15.03
N ALA A 81 -0.74 15.90 -14.91
CA ALA A 81 -0.60 14.54 -14.40
C ALA A 81 -0.72 14.52 -12.87
N VAL A 82 -1.50 13.58 -12.35
CA VAL A 82 -1.84 13.49 -10.93
C VAL A 82 -1.87 12.05 -10.43
N THR A 83 -1.58 11.88 -9.14
CA THR A 83 -2.09 10.75 -8.35
C THR A 83 -3.11 11.24 -7.33
N VAL A 84 -3.82 10.31 -6.68
CA VAL A 84 -4.95 10.63 -5.81
C VAL A 84 -4.76 10.05 -4.43
N VAL A 85 -5.04 10.82 -3.38
CA VAL A 85 -5.20 10.30 -2.01
C VAL A 85 -6.60 9.67 -1.91
N PRO A 86 -6.73 8.33 -1.93
CA PRO A 86 -8.02 7.67 -2.12
C PRO A 86 -8.91 7.63 -0.87
N TYR A 87 -8.48 8.22 0.22
CA TYR A 87 -9.10 8.13 1.54
C TYR A 87 -9.95 9.36 1.86
N THR A 88 -11.11 9.14 2.51
CA THR A 88 -11.90 10.23 3.09
C THR A 88 -11.62 10.37 4.59
N ASN A 89 -12.06 11.48 5.16
CA ASN A 89 -12.07 11.70 6.61
C ASN A 89 -13.25 12.60 7.01
N CYS A 90 -13.79 12.38 8.20
CA CYS A 90 -14.95 13.14 8.67
C CYS A 90 -14.60 14.44 9.44
N GLY A 91 -13.33 14.64 9.79
CA GLY A 91 -12.87 15.80 10.55
C GLY A 91 -13.19 15.81 12.05
N GLN A 92 -14.11 14.97 12.55
CA GLN A 92 -14.67 15.09 13.91
C GLN A 92 -14.52 13.86 14.81
N CYS A 93 -14.23 12.66 14.27
CA CYS A 93 -14.04 11.47 15.10
C CYS A 93 -12.75 11.55 15.93
N ALA A 94 -12.57 10.61 16.86
CA ALA A 94 -11.44 10.62 17.80
C ALA A 94 -10.07 10.69 17.09
N SER A 95 -9.88 9.94 15.99
CA SER A 95 -8.63 9.98 15.22
C SER A 95 -8.45 11.31 14.46
N CYS A 96 -9.52 11.85 13.89
CA CYS A 96 -9.46 13.14 13.19
C CYS A 96 -9.12 14.30 14.12
N ARG A 97 -9.68 14.32 15.35
CA ARG A 97 -9.33 15.33 16.37
C ARG A 97 -7.87 15.28 16.80
N GLN A 98 -7.20 14.12 16.61
CA GLN A 98 -5.77 13.96 16.87
C GLN A 98 -4.90 14.20 15.61
N GLY A 99 -5.48 14.71 14.51
CA GLY A 99 -4.77 14.91 13.24
C GLY A 99 -4.47 13.62 12.46
N ARG A 100 -4.99 12.46 12.92
CA ARG A 100 -4.77 11.16 12.28
C ARG A 100 -5.90 10.84 11.29
N PHE A 101 -5.99 11.64 10.23
CA PHE A 101 -7.04 11.55 9.22
C PHE A 101 -7.06 10.22 8.46
N ASN A 102 -5.89 9.62 8.25
CA ASN A 102 -5.72 8.29 7.65
C ASN A 102 -6.42 7.18 8.44
N ALA A 103 -6.56 7.34 9.76
CA ALA A 103 -7.21 6.38 10.65
C ALA A 103 -8.68 6.75 10.97
N CYS A 104 -9.31 7.62 10.18
CA CYS A 104 -10.68 8.04 10.39
C CYS A 104 -11.63 6.84 10.53
N GLN A 105 -12.48 6.86 11.57
CA GLN A 105 -13.48 5.81 11.82
C GLN A 105 -14.47 5.68 10.66
N PHE A 106 -14.80 6.80 10.00
CA PHE A 106 -15.74 6.89 8.90
C PHE A 106 -15.03 7.03 7.54
N ASN A 107 -13.79 6.53 7.45
CA ASN A 107 -13.07 6.53 6.18
C ASN A 107 -13.81 5.73 5.12
N GLN A 108 -13.86 6.29 3.92
CA GLN A 108 -14.31 5.61 2.71
C GLN A 108 -13.20 5.66 1.68
N THR A 109 -12.62 4.50 1.38
CA THR A 109 -11.58 4.35 0.37
C THR A 109 -12.20 4.12 -1.00
N LEU A 110 -11.67 4.76 -2.04
CA LEU A 110 -12.01 4.47 -3.44
C LEU A 110 -11.78 2.98 -3.74
N GLY A 111 -12.68 2.36 -4.48
CA GLY A 111 -12.63 0.94 -4.83
C GLY A 111 -13.00 -0.03 -3.70
N VAL A 112 -13.28 0.48 -2.49
CA VAL A 112 -13.70 -0.33 -1.33
C VAL A 112 -15.10 0.09 -0.90
N GLN A 113 -15.27 1.18 -0.17
CA GLN A 113 -16.59 1.69 0.27
C GLN A 113 -17.24 2.60 -0.77
N ARG A 114 -16.47 3.13 -1.71
CA ARG A 114 -16.93 3.98 -2.82
C ARG A 114 -16.45 3.38 -4.13
N GLU A 115 -17.06 3.80 -5.27
CA GLU A 115 -16.57 3.41 -6.59
C GLU A 115 -15.11 3.86 -6.79
N GLY A 116 -14.30 2.96 -7.35
CA GLY A 116 -12.87 3.18 -7.57
C GLY A 116 -12.54 3.66 -8.97
N ALA A 117 -11.26 3.61 -9.28
CA ALA A 117 -10.70 4.19 -10.50
C ALA A 117 -10.50 3.17 -11.64
N MET A 118 -10.91 1.91 -11.51
CA MET A 118 -10.85 0.99 -12.66
C MET A 118 -11.93 1.32 -13.70
N GLN A 119 -11.92 2.55 -14.18
CA GLN A 119 -12.79 3.12 -15.20
C GLN A 119 -12.11 4.30 -15.90
N GLU A 120 -12.58 4.67 -17.11
CA GLU A 120 -11.92 5.71 -17.92
C GLU A 120 -11.88 7.10 -17.27
N PHE A 121 -12.90 7.44 -16.46
CA PHE A 121 -12.99 8.75 -15.78
C PHE A 121 -13.51 8.59 -14.37
N ILE A 122 -12.96 9.39 -13.44
CA ILE A 122 -13.46 9.54 -12.06
C ILE A 122 -13.55 11.01 -11.67
N VAL A 123 -14.42 11.30 -10.73
CA VAL A 123 -14.51 12.62 -10.08
C VAL A 123 -14.00 12.52 -8.65
N VAL A 124 -13.13 13.45 -8.26
CA VAL A 124 -12.57 13.54 -6.90
C VAL A 124 -12.53 14.99 -6.42
N PRO A 125 -12.60 15.24 -5.10
CA PRO A 125 -12.35 16.57 -4.54
C PRO A 125 -10.91 17.01 -4.86
N TRP A 126 -10.70 18.27 -5.22
CA TRP A 126 -9.40 18.82 -5.59
C TRP A 126 -8.33 18.62 -4.49
N GLN A 127 -8.74 18.65 -3.21
CA GLN A 127 -7.85 18.44 -2.05
C GLN A 127 -7.22 17.03 -2.01
N LYS A 128 -7.72 16.10 -2.82
CA LYS A 128 -7.21 14.74 -2.92
C LYS A 128 -6.18 14.56 -4.02
N LEU A 129 -5.93 15.59 -4.82
CA LEU A 129 -4.96 15.55 -5.92
C LEU A 129 -3.55 15.81 -5.42
N ILE A 130 -2.62 15.02 -5.93
CA ILE A 130 -1.19 15.29 -5.85
C ILE A 130 -0.69 15.43 -7.29
N VAL A 131 -0.38 16.67 -7.67
CA VAL A 131 0.12 17.01 -9.00
C VAL A 131 1.61 16.76 -9.07
N ASP A 132 2.05 16.00 -10.06
CA ASP A 132 3.46 15.88 -10.39
C ASP A 132 3.68 15.60 -11.88
N GLU A 133 4.29 16.54 -12.57
CA GLU A 133 4.55 16.48 -14.01
C GLU A 133 5.92 15.85 -14.36
N LYS A 134 6.72 15.51 -13.34
CA LYS A 134 8.05 14.90 -13.52
C LYS A 134 8.01 13.39 -13.47
N LEU A 135 7.03 12.81 -12.79
CA LEU A 135 6.82 11.37 -12.74
C LEU A 135 6.07 10.89 -13.99
N SER A 136 6.42 9.71 -14.47
CA SER A 136 5.64 9.02 -15.49
C SER A 136 4.31 8.52 -14.93
N ASP A 137 3.33 8.26 -15.79
CA ASP A 137 2.04 7.71 -15.40
C ASP A 137 2.18 6.40 -14.60
N LYS A 138 3.14 5.54 -14.96
CA LYS A 138 3.41 4.30 -14.22
C LYS A 138 3.94 4.57 -12.82
N GLU A 139 4.84 5.55 -12.66
CA GLU A 139 5.35 5.95 -11.35
C GLU A 139 4.26 6.56 -10.47
N LEU A 140 3.36 7.36 -11.06
CA LEU A 140 2.22 7.93 -10.33
C LEU A 140 1.29 6.85 -9.79
N ALA A 141 1.05 5.76 -10.53
CA ALA A 141 0.26 4.62 -10.06
C ALA A 141 0.94 3.83 -8.93
N MET A 142 2.26 3.96 -8.77
CA MET A 142 3.03 3.31 -7.70
C MET A 142 3.10 4.15 -6.41
N VAL A 143 2.61 5.38 -6.41
CA VAL A 143 2.71 6.27 -5.24
C VAL A 143 1.90 5.71 -4.07
N GLU A 144 0.61 5.45 -4.27
CA GLU A 144 -0.26 4.98 -3.18
C GLU A 144 0.24 3.68 -2.52
N PRO A 145 0.54 2.58 -3.25
CA PRO A 145 0.94 1.33 -2.61
C PRO A 145 2.24 1.44 -1.81
N LEU A 146 3.17 2.32 -2.19
CA LEU A 146 4.39 2.55 -1.43
C LEU A 146 4.14 3.39 -0.15
N THR A 147 3.15 4.28 -0.17
CA THR A 147 2.85 5.16 0.98
C THR A 147 2.47 4.40 2.23
N VAL A 148 1.84 3.24 2.09
CA VAL A 148 1.40 2.41 3.23
C VAL A 148 2.60 1.91 4.04
N GLY A 149 3.67 1.50 3.36
CA GLY A 149 4.94 1.13 3.99
C GLY A 149 5.66 2.34 4.60
N PHE A 150 5.69 3.48 3.90
CA PHE A 150 6.24 4.73 4.42
C PHE A 150 5.54 5.16 5.72
N HIS A 151 4.21 5.07 5.72
CA HIS A 151 3.40 5.36 6.91
C HIS A 151 3.76 4.46 8.10
N ALA A 152 3.99 3.17 7.87
CA ALA A 152 4.39 2.25 8.92
C ALA A 152 5.74 2.63 9.55
N ILE A 153 6.71 3.03 8.74
CA ILE A 153 8.02 3.50 9.21
C ILE A 153 7.88 4.79 10.02
N ASN A 154 7.00 5.71 9.60
CA ASN A 154 6.64 6.90 10.39
C ASN A 154 6.00 6.53 11.73
N ARG A 155 5.05 5.57 11.73
CA ARG A 155 4.41 5.04 12.94
C ARG A 155 5.42 4.39 13.90
N GLY A 156 6.38 3.65 13.36
CA GLY A 156 7.47 3.02 14.11
C GLY A 156 8.54 4.00 14.59
N ARG A 157 8.48 5.27 14.23
CA ARG A 157 9.47 6.29 14.60
C ARG A 157 10.90 5.86 14.29
N VAL A 158 11.09 5.19 13.14
CA VAL A 158 12.39 4.64 12.72
C VAL A 158 13.43 5.74 12.59
N THR A 159 14.64 5.45 13.07
CA THR A 159 15.83 6.32 12.97
C THR A 159 17.01 5.54 12.38
N GLU A 160 18.11 6.22 12.11
CA GLU A 160 19.34 5.63 11.61
C GLU A 160 20.03 4.65 12.59
N LYS A 161 19.58 4.62 13.85
CA LYS A 161 20.15 3.73 14.88
C LYS A 161 19.46 2.37 14.92
N ASP A 162 18.29 2.24 14.26
CA ASP A 162 17.44 1.07 14.38
C ASP A 162 17.88 -0.08 13.46
N ASN A 163 17.84 -1.31 13.96
CA ASN A 163 17.74 -2.51 13.16
C ASN A 163 16.26 -2.74 12.83
N VAL A 164 15.87 -2.60 11.58
CA VAL A 164 14.48 -2.68 11.13
C VAL A 164 14.25 -4.01 10.43
N LEU A 165 13.40 -4.85 11.00
CA LEU A 165 12.95 -6.10 10.40
C LEU A 165 11.64 -5.85 9.63
N VAL A 166 11.57 -6.29 8.37
CA VAL A 166 10.34 -6.23 7.57
C VAL A 166 9.93 -7.66 7.17
N PHE A 167 8.78 -8.12 7.67
CA PHE A 167 8.15 -9.35 7.25
C PHE A 167 7.25 -9.12 6.04
N GLY A 168 7.53 -9.83 4.94
CA GLY A 168 6.81 -9.70 3.68
C GLY A 168 7.38 -8.60 2.79
N CYS A 169 8.01 -9.01 1.68
CA CYS A 169 8.66 -8.13 0.69
C CYS A 169 7.78 -7.84 -0.53
N GLY A 170 6.43 -7.87 -0.38
CA GLY A 170 5.48 -7.38 -1.38
C GLY A 170 5.50 -5.85 -1.48
N MET A 171 4.58 -5.25 -2.26
CA MET A 171 4.56 -3.80 -2.48
C MET A 171 4.56 -2.97 -1.20
N ILE A 172 3.79 -3.35 -0.19
CA ILE A 172 3.71 -2.63 1.08
C ILE A 172 5.04 -2.75 1.84
N GLY A 173 5.59 -3.97 1.94
CA GLY A 173 6.90 -4.19 2.56
C GLY A 173 8.02 -3.47 1.82
N SER A 174 7.97 -3.40 0.49
CA SER A 174 8.91 -2.61 -0.31
C SER A 174 8.90 -1.14 0.08
N GLY A 175 7.71 -0.54 0.27
CA GLY A 175 7.59 0.83 0.79
C GLY A 175 8.26 1.00 2.16
N ALA A 176 8.09 0.03 3.07
CA ALA A 176 8.73 0.07 4.38
C ALA A 176 10.27 -0.06 4.27
N ILE A 177 10.78 -0.99 3.46
CA ILE A 177 12.22 -1.18 3.21
C ILE A 177 12.84 0.11 2.67
N ILE A 178 12.25 0.69 1.64
CA ILE A 178 12.72 1.95 1.03
C ILE A 178 12.79 3.07 2.07
N CYS A 179 11.70 3.29 2.80
CA CYS A 179 11.63 4.38 3.77
C CYS A 179 12.61 4.20 4.93
N ALA A 180 12.78 2.98 5.45
CA ALA A 180 13.74 2.68 6.50
C ALA A 180 15.19 2.88 6.02
N ALA A 181 15.52 2.40 4.82
CA ALA A 181 16.83 2.59 4.20
C ALA A 181 17.14 4.08 3.96
N MET A 182 16.15 4.87 3.50
CA MET A 182 16.30 6.32 3.34
C MET A 182 16.60 7.05 4.65
N ARG A 183 16.21 6.50 5.78
CA ARG A 183 16.53 7.02 7.13
C ARG A 183 17.89 6.58 7.65
N GLY A 184 18.60 5.74 6.91
CA GLY A 184 19.90 5.20 7.33
C GLY A 184 19.78 4.01 8.30
N ALA A 185 18.60 3.47 8.53
CA ALA A 185 18.40 2.29 9.36
C ALA A 185 19.02 1.05 8.74
N LYS A 186 19.46 0.10 9.55
CA LYS A 186 19.90 -1.22 9.09
C LYS A 186 18.67 -2.10 8.81
N VAL A 187 18.37 -2.36 7.54
CA VAL A 187 17.14 -3.06 7.12
C VAL A 187 17.39 -4.55 6.90
N ILE A 188 16.55 -5.37 7.53
CA ILE A 188 16.52 -6.83 7.41
C ILE A 188 15.17 -7.20 6.78
N ALA A 189 15.21 -7.76 5.57
CA ALA A 189 14.03 -8.19 4.83
C ALA A 189 13.82 -9.71 4.99
N VAL A 190 12.58 -10.12 5.29
CA VAL A 190 12.22 -11.55 5.44
C VAL A 190 11.05 -11.87 4.53
N ASP A 191 11.22 -12.85 3.67
CA ASP A 191 10.17 -13.42 2.82
C ASP A 191 10.43 -14.92 2.59
N ILE A 192 9.49 -15.59 1.96
CA ILE A 192 9.60 -16.99 1.51
C ILE A 192 9.99 -17.10 0.04
N ASP A 193 10.03 -15.99 -0.68
CA ASP A 193 10.28 -15.90 -2.12
C ASP A 193 11.62 -15.20 -2.40
N ASP A 194 12.56 -15.91 -3.01
CA ASP A 194 13.90 -15.40 -3.30
C ASP A 194 13.91 -14.25 -4.32
N GLN A 195 12.91 -14.19 -5.23
CA GLN A 195 12.82 -13.08 -6.18
C GLN A 195 12.42 -11.79 -5.47
N LYS A 196 11.48 -11.88 -4.51
CA LYS A 196 11.10 -10.73 -3.66
C LYS A 196 12.26 -10.29 -2.77
N LEU A 197 13.04 -11.22 -2.24
CA LEU A 197 14.23 -10.91 -1.46
C LEU A 197 15.33 -10.25 -2.31
N LYS A 198 15.51 -10.69 -3.55
CA LYS A 198 16.41 -10.01 -4.50
C LYS A 198 15.96 -8.57 -4.71
N MET A 199 14.68 -8.35 -4.97
CA MET A 199 14.09 -7.01 -5.12
C MET A 199 14.26 -6.18 -3.84
N ALA A 200 14.02 -6.77 -2.67
CA ALA A 200 14.21 -6.10 -1.39
C ALA A 200 15.65 -5.58 -1.21
N ARG A 201 16.64 -6.35 -1.66
CA ARG A 201 18.05 -5.91 -1.66
C ARG A 201 18.30 -4.73 -2.58
N GLU A 202 17.75 -4.75 -3.78
CA GLU A 202 17.89 -3.67 -4.77
C GLU A 202 17.29 -2.34 -4.29
N ILE A 203 16.23 -2.39 -3.48
CA ILE A 203 15.55 -1.22 -2.93
C ILE A 203 16.05 -0.80 -1.54
N GLY A 204 17.11 -1.43 -1.01
CA GLY A 204 17.81 -0.95 0.17
C GLY A 204 17.83 -1.87 1.39
N ALA A 205 17.40 -3.14 1.29
CA ALA A 205 17.61 -4.09 2.38
C ALA A 205 19.10 -4.46 2.50
N HIS A 206 19.65 -4.36 3.70
CA HIS A 206 21.02 -4.74 4.00
C HIS A 206 21.18 -6.28 4.13
N PHE A 207 20.17 -6.91 4.69
CA PHE A 207 20.11 -8.37 4.87
C PHE A 207 18.79 -8.90 4.34
N CYS A 208 18.85 -10.08 3.73
CA CYS A 208 17.67 -10.76 3.19
C CYS A 208 17.67 -12.20 3.71
N ILE A 209 16.58 -12.63 4.32
CA ILE A 209 16.43 -13.95 4.94
C ILE A 209 15.24 -14.65 4.30
N ASN A 210 15.47 -15.81 3.66
CA ASN A 210 14.40 -16.70 3.25
C ASN A 210 14.04 -17.60 4.43
N SER A 211 12.87 -17.38 5.02
CA SER A 211 12.43 -18.09 6.22
C SER A 211 12.03 -19.55 6.00
N LEU A 212 12.00 -20.04 4.74
CA LEU A 212 11.83 -21.46 4.44
C LEU A 212 13.15 -22.23 4.49
N THR A 213 14.28 -21.57 4.26
CA THR A 213 15.59 -22.20 4.12
C THR A 213 16.57 -21.83 5.22
N THR A 214 16.27 -20.78 5.99
CA THR A 214 17.17 -20.25 7.03
C THR A 214 16.46 -20.21 8.37
N ASN A 215 17.13 -20.60 9.45
CA ASN A 215 16.63 -20.40 10.80
C ASN A 215 16.59 -18.90 11.09
N LEU A 216 15.38 -18.36 11.23
CA LEU A 216 15.16 -16.93 11.42
C LEU A 216 15.80 -16.41 12.71
N HIS A 217 15.65 -17.14 13.82
CA HIS A 217 16.20 -16.75 15.11
C HIS A 217 17.72 -16.61 15.06
N ASP A 218 18.41 -17.63 14.62
CA ASP A 218 19.87 -17.66 14.56
C ASP A 218 20.42 -16.53 13.67
N ALA A 219 19.79 -16.32 12.49
CA ALA A 219 20.18 -15.26 11.58
C ALA A 219 19.97 -13.85 12.20
N LEU A 220 18.85 -13.63 12.91
CA LEU A 220 18.59 -12.36 13.57
C LEU A 220 19.55 -12.11 14.74
N GLN A 221 19.88 -13.14 15.52
CA GLN A 221 20.88 -13.04 16.60
C GLN A 221 22.25 -12.63 16.05
N GLU A 222 22.70 -13.25 14.96
CA GLU A 222 23.97 -12.89 14.30
C GLU A 222 23.96 -11.45 13.79
N ILE A 223 22.91 -11.04 13.05
CA ILE A 223 22.81 -9.71 12.43
C ILE A 223 22.72 -8.58 13.48
N THR A 224 22.03 -8.83 14.59
CA THR A 224 21.76 -7.83 15.63
C THR A 224 22.67 -7.93 16.86
N GLY A 225 23.65 -8.82 16.82
CA GLY A 225 24.56 -9.04 17.95
C GLY A 225 23.86 -9.52 19.22
N GLY A 226 22.84 -10.37 19.06
CA GLY A 226 22.10 -10.98 20.17
C GLY A 226 20.95 -10.15 20.74
N ASN A 227 20.72 -8.92 20.23
CA ASN A 227 19.70 -8.00 20.81
C ASN A 227 18.32 -8.15 20.18
N GLY A 228 18.23 -8.67 18.95
CA GLY A 228 17.02 -8.65 18.14
C GLY A 228 16.77 -7.30 17.44
N PRO A 229 15.76 -7.19 16.56
CA PRO A 229 15.43 -5.96 15.85
C PRO A 229 14.72 -4.93 16.74
N ASP A 230 15.10 -3.65 16.60
CA ASP A 230 14.54 -2.51 17.34
C ASP A 230 13.15 -2.11 16.84
N VAL A 231 12.92 -2.28 15.52
CA VAL A 231 11.62 -2.04 14.90
C VAL A 231 11.26 -3.21 14.00
N ILE A 232 10.02 -3.67 14.10
CA ILE A 232 9.50 -4.74 13.25
C ILE A 232 8.27 -4.23 12.49
N VAL A 233 8.28 -4.38 11.18
CA VAL A 233 7.11 -4.10 10.33
C VAL A 233 6.54 -5.45 9.86
N GLU A 234 5.32 -5.75 10.29
CA GLU A 234 4.58 -6.92 9.85
C GLU A 234 3.69 -6.56 8.65
N ALA A 235 4.11 -6.95 7.44
CA ALA A 235 3.43 -6.65 6.18
C ALA A 235 2.97 -7.92 5.42
N ALA A 236 3.15 -9.11 6.01
CA ALA A 236 2.74 -10.38 5.42
C ALA A 236 1.30 -10.78 5.77
N GLY A 237 0.78 -10.35 6.94
CA GLY A 237 -0.55 -10.69 7.42
C GLY A 237 -0.71 -12.17 7.78
N ASN A 238 0.35 -12.82 8.27
CA ASN A 238 0.36 -14.25 8.55
C ASN A 238 0.53 -14.49 10.07
N PRO A 239 -0.22 -15.44 10.67
CA PRO A 239 -0.07 -15.78 12.09
C PRO A 239 1.36 -16.15 12.51
N VAL A 240 2.16 -16.77 11.62
CA VAL A 240 3.56 -17.13 11.91
C VAL A 240 4.42 -15.88 12.06
N THR A 241 4.31 -14.93 11.12
CA THR A 241 5.09 -13.68 11.16
C THR A 241 4.66 -12.75 12.30
N TYR A 242 3.37 -12.74 12.65
CA TYR A 242 2.89 -12.02 13.83
C TYR A 242 3.47 -12.55 15.14
N ARG A 243 3.55 -13.89 15.31
CA ARG A 243 4.19 -14.49 16.49
C ARG A 243 5.68 -14.21 16.50
N ALA A 244 6.35 -14.43 15.39
CA ALA A 244 7.78 -14.15 15.23
C ALA A 244 8.10 -12.68 15.54
N ALA A 245 7.24 -11.73 15.13
CA ALA A 245 7.43 -10.31 15.44
C ALA A 245 7.52 -10.03 16.95
N ILE A 246 6.78 -10.77 17.78
CA ILE A 246 6.83 -10.62 19.25
C ILE A 246 8.03 -11.39 19.84
N GLU A 247 8.27 -12.58 19.34
CA GLU A 247 9.31 -13.46 19.85
C GLU A 247 10.73 -12.92 19.58
N GLU A 248 10.95 -12.41 18.36
CA GLU A 248 12.25 -11.93 17.90
C GLU A 248 12.55 -10.46 18.25
N ALA A 249 11.55 -9.71 18.70
CA ALA A 249 11.71 -8.29 19.05
C ALA A 249 12.77 -8.06 20.12
N ALA A 250 13.56 -7.03 20.00
CA ALA A 250 14.44 -6.53 21.06
C ALA A 250 13.61 -6.06 22.28
N PHE A 251 14.26 -5.86 23.41
CA PHE A 251 13.64 -5.14 24.54
C PHE A 251 13.36 -3.68 24.14
N ALA A 252 12.22 -3.15 24.59
CA ALA A 252 11.70 -1.83 24.21
C ALA A 252 11.45 -1.65 22.69
N ALA A 253 11.31 -2.74 21.94
CA ALA A 253 11.08 -2.69 20.49
C ALA A 253 9.68 -2.17 20.13
N ARG A 254 9.58 -1.68 18.90
CA ARG A 254 8.36 -1.15 18.29
C ARG A 254 7.90 -2.09 17.16
N ILE A 255 6.71 -2.68 17.31
CA ILE A 255 6.12 -3.57 16.32
C ILE A 255 4.99 -2.82 15.62
N VAL A 256 5.07 -2.70 14.29
CA VAL A 256 4.10 -2.01 13.46
C VAL A 256 3.40 -3.02 12.54
N CYS A 257 2.11 -3.25 12.79
CA CYS A 257 1.30 -4.20 12.06
C CYS A 257 0.55 -3.50 10.92
N ILE A 258 0.73 -3.95 9.68
CA ILE A 258 0.03 -3.50 8.47
C ILE A 258 -0.80 -4.65 7.91
N GLY A 259 -0.24 -5.85 7.85
CA GLY A 259 -0.87 -7.03 7.27
C GLY A 259 -2.11 -7.45 8.06
N TYR A 260 -3.20 -7.77 7.35
CA TYR A 260 -4.41 -8.29 7.98
C TYR A 260 -4.33 -9.81 8.08
N ALA A 261 -4.17 -10.35 9.30
CA ALA A 261 -4.39 -11.76 9.52
C ALA A 261 -5.90 -12.08 9.47
N LYS A 262 -6.22 -13.23 8.85
CA LYS A 262 -7.63 -13.67 8.71
C LYS A 262 -8.15 -14.42 9.93
N GLU A 263 -7.25 -14.83 10.81
CA GLU A 263 -7.49 -15.68 11.96
C GLU A 263 -7.15 -14.94 13.24
N GLU A 264 -7.77 -15.36 14.33
CA GLU A 264 -7.33 -14.93 15.65
C GLU A 264 -5.94 -15.52 15.95
N ILE A 265 -5.04 -14.68 16.46
CA ILE A 265 -3.66 -15.06 16.74
C ILE A 265 -3.44 -15.06 18.25
N PRO A 266 -3.24 -16.23 18.88
CA PRO A 266 -2.90 -16.27 20.29
C PRO A 266 -1.47 -15.79 20.53
N PHE A 267 -1.29 -14.93 21.55
CA PHE A 267 0.01 -14.40 21.95
C PHE A 267 0.30 -14.69 23.42
N ALA A 268 1.58 -14.92 23.73
CA ALA A 268 2.07 -14.94 25.10
C ALA A 268 2.23 -13.50 25.61
N THR A 269 1.18 -12.93 26.22
CA THR A 269 1.16 -11.52 26.67
C THR A 269 2.28 -11.17 27.66
N ARG A 270 2.84 -12.17 28.38
CA ARG A 270 4.00 -11.99 29.24
C ARG A 270 5.21 -11.39 28.51
N LEU A 271 5.38 -11.67 27.19
CA LEU A 271 6.48 -11.13 26.39
C LEU A 271 6.34 -9.63 26.16
N TRP A 272 5.11 -9.13 26.05
CA TRP A 272 4.85 -7.70 25.90
C TRP A 272 5.32 -6.91 27.10
N VAL A 273 4.98 -7.43 28.29
CA VAL A 273 5.36 -6.80 29.57
C VAL A 273 6.84 -6.98 29.83
N LEU A 274 7.38 -8.21 29.64
CA LEU A 274 8.79 -8.50 29.88
C LEU A 274 9.73 -7.65 29.03
N LYS A 275 9.39 -7.50 27.73
CA LYS A 275 10.21 -6.75 26.79
C LYS A 275 9.80 -5.26 26.66
N GLU A 276 8.75 -4.81 27.35
CA GLU A 276 8.20 -3.45 27.27
C GLU A 276 7.92 -3.01 25.82
N LEU A 277 7.15 -3.87 25.07
CA LEU A 277 6.92 -3.68 23.65
C LEU A 277 5.87 -2.62 23.33
N ASP A 278 6.17 -1.73 22.39
CA ASP A 278 5.20 -0.87 21.69
C ASP A 278 4.57 -1.66 20.52
N ILE A 279 3.30 -2.06 20.60
CA ILE A 279 2.59 -2.72 19.48
C ILE A 279 1.59 -1.76 18.87
N MET A 280 1.74 -1.47 17.59
CA MET A 280 1.01 -0.41 16.87
C MET A 280 0.38 -0.92 15.59
N GLY A 281 -0.90 -0.61 15.36
CA GLY A 281 -1.49 -0.74 14.03
C GLY A 281 -1.09 0.43 13.13
N SER A 282 -0.88 0.14 11.85
CA SER A 282 -0.70 1.11 10.77
C SER A 282 -1.82 0.94 9.75
N ARG A 283 -2.48 2.03 9.37
CA ARG A 283 -3.62 2.01 8.46
C ARG A 283 -3.52 3.12 7.43
N ASN A 284 -3.72 2.79 6.14
CA ASN A 284 -3.69 3.76 5.06
C ASN A 284 -2.38 4.58 5.06
N ALA A 285 -2.41 5.82 4.59
CA ALA A 285 -1.29 6.75 4.63
C ALA A 285 -1.76 8.19 4.83
N ALA A 286 -0.92 9.05 5.37
CA ALA A 286 -1.15 10.49 5.47
C ALA A 286 -0.64 11.21 4.22
N SER A 287 -1.11 12.43 3.95
CA SER A 287 -0.67 13.22 2.78
C SER A 287 0.85 13.40 2.72
N ALA A 288 1.50 13.58 3.86
CA ALA A 288 2.96 13.69 3.93
C ALA A 288 3.71 12.41 3.46
N ASP A 289 3.08 11.24 3.62
CA ASP A 289 3.67 9.99 3.12
C ASP A 289 3.65 9.95 1.59
N PHE A 290 2.58 10.46 0.95
CA PHE A 290 2.49 10.62 -0.51
C PHE A 290 3.57 11.55 -1.04
N GLU A 291 3.76 12.72 -0.42
CA GLU A 291 4.81 13.67 -0.80
C GLU A 291 6.21 13.06 -0.67
N ALA A 292 6.46 12.29 0.39
CA ALA A 292 7.72 11.59 0.60
C ALA A 292 7.98 10.53 -0.48
N VAL A 293 6.96 9.74 -0.86
CA VAL A 293 7.07 8.75 -1.95
C VAL A 293 7.31 9.44 -3.30
N VAL A 294 6.57 10.51 -3.63
CA VAL A 294 6.79 11.30 -4.84
C VAL A 294 8.23 11.82 -4.89
N SER A 295 8.74 12.34 -3.77
CA SER A 295 10.13 12.81 -3.67
C SER A 295 11.14 11.68 -3.85
N TYR A 296 10.86 10.48 -3.36
CA TYR A 296 11.69 9.31 -3.58
C TYR A 296 11.69 8.88 -5.06
N LEU A 297 10.53 8.74 -5.68
CA LEU A 297 10.41 8.32 -7.07
C LEU A 297 11.12 9.27 -8.04
N LYS A 298 11.14 10.56 -7.74
CA LYS A 298 11.94 11.57 -8.50
C LYS A 298 13.44 11.32 -8.52
N ARG A 299 13.97 10.52 -7.61
CA ARG A 299 15.38 10.12 -7.63
C ARG A 299 15.72 9.16 -8.77
N ARG A 300 14.72 8.55 -9.41
CA ARG A 300 14.87 7.60 -10.52
C ARG A 300 15.70 6.35 -10.20
N ILE A 301 15.71 5.93 -8.95
CA ILE A 301 16.42 4.74 -8.47
C ILE A 301 15.47 3.57 -8.17
N PHE A 302 14.15 3.80 -8.28
CA PHE A 302 13.15 2.75 -8.07
C PHE A 302 13.10 1.81 -9.28
N PRO A 303 13.21 0.48 -9.08
CA PRO A 303 13.22 -0.50 -10.16
C PRO A 303 11.79 -0.75 -10.69
N LEU A 304 11.18 0.28 -11.28
CA LEU A 304 9.77 0.31 -11.67
C LEU A 304 9.38 -0.87 -12.58
N ASN A 305 10.22 -1.18 -13.57
CA ASN A 305 9.92 -2.23 -14.55
C ASN A 305 9.95 -3.65 -13.95
N ASP A 306 10.76 -3.85 -12.91
CA ASP A 306 10.86 -5.13 -12.21
C ASP A 306 9.74 -5.28 -11.16
N MET A 307 9.26 -4.16 -10.63
CA MET A 307 8.16 -4.12 -9.66
C MET A 307 6.79 -4.28 -10.33
N ILE A 308 6.60 -3.80 -11.56
CA ILE A 308 5.37 -4.01 -12.33
C ILE A 308 5.46 -5.36 -13.05
N THR A 309 4.85 -6.39 -12.45
CA THR A 309 4.86 -7.75 -13.00
C THR A 309 4.12 -7.84 -14.34
N ARG A 310 3.05 -7.08 -14.49
CA ARG A 310 2.21 -7.10 -15.72
C ARG A 310 1.46 -5.79 -15.90
N ILE A 311 1.38 -5.34 -17.16
CA ILE A 311 0.47 -4.27 -17.61
C ILE A 311 -0.58 -4.93 -18.48
N ILE A 312 -1.85 -4.64 -18.22
CA ILE A 312 -3.00 -5.23 -18.91
C ILE A 312 -3.96 -4.15 -19.41
N GLN A 313 -4.78 -4.50 -20.41
CA GLN A 313 -5.94 -3.71 -20.81
C GLN A 313 -7.15 -4.06 -19.91
N PRO A 314 -8.15 -3.17 -19.78
CA PRO A 314 -9.34 -3.44 -18.95
C PRO A 314 -10.00 -4.79 -19.23
N GLU A 315 -10.06 -5.20 -20.51
CA GLU A 315 -10.68 -6.45 -20.97
C GLU A 315 -9.98 -7.71 -20.43
N GLU A 316 -8.71 -7.61 -20.07
CA GLU A 316 -7.93 -8.71 -19.51
C GLU A 316 -8.15 -8.88 -18.00
N SER A 317 -8.80 -7.89 -17.34
CA SER A 317 -8.97 -7.88 -15.88
C SER A 317 -9.66 -9.13 -15.33
N PRO A 318 -10.71 -9.71 -15.95
CA PRO A 318 -11.33 -10.92 -15.44
C PRO A 318 -10.34 -12.11 -15.34
N ALA A 319 -9.54 -12.31 -16.38
CA ALA A 319 -8.51 -13.36 -16.41
C ALA A 319 -7.39 -13.06 -15.41
N ALA A 320 -6.94 -11.80 -15.34
CA ALA A 320 -5.87 -11.39 -14.44
C ALA A 320 -6.23 -11.58 -12.95
N PHE A 321 -7.47 -11.28 -12.54
CA PHE A 321 -7.94 -11.58 -11.19
C PHE A 321 -7.94 -13.07 -10.88
N ALA A 322 -8.42 -13.92 -11.82
CA ALA A 322 -8.45 -15.37 -11.65
C ALA A 322 -7.03 -15.96 -11.53
N GLU A 323 -6.12 -15.55 -12.42
CA GLU A 323 -4.72 -15.96 -12.40
C GLU A 323 -4.02 -15.53 -11.10
N TRP A 324 -4.25 -14.29 -10.67
CA TRP A 324 -3.67 -13.78 -9.43
C TRP A 324 -4.21 -14.53 -8.20
N ALA A 325 -5.52 -14.83 -8.18
CA ALA A 325 -6.14 -15.62 -7.11
C ALA A 325 -5.53 -17.03 -6.99
N ALA A 326 -5.18 -17.65 -8.14
CA ALA A 326 -4.53 -18.96 -8.17
C ALA A 326 -3.07 -18.93 -7.72
N ASN A 327 -2.34 -17.82 -7.95
CA ASN A 327 -0.91 -17.70 -7.70
C ASN A 327 -0.53 -16.35 -7.05
N PRO A 328 -1.04 -16.00 -5.86
CA PRO A 328 -0.88 -14.67 -5.28
C PRO A 328 0.59 -14.31 -4.97
N GLY A 329 1.43 -15.31 -4.68
CA GLY A 329 2.85 -15.10 -4.37
C GLY A 329 3.70 -14.61 -5.54
N LYS A 330 3.31 -14.92 -6.78
CA LYS A 330 4.09 -14.58 -7.99
C LYS A 330 3.89 -13.17 -8.52
N VAL A 331 2.98 -12.41 -7.93
CA VAL A 331 2.62 -11.06 -8.39
C VAL A 331 3.21 -10.02 -7.43
N MET A 332 4.02 -9.11 -7.94
CA MET A 332 4.37 -7.88 -7.23
C MET A 332 3.31 -6.81 -7.48
N LYS A 333 3.11 -6.42 -8.76
CA LYS A 333 2.08 -5.46 -9.14
C LYS A 333 1.52 -5.75 -10.54
N ILE A 334 0.20 -5.82 -10.65
CA ILE A 334 -0.52 -5.76 -11.92
C ILE A 334 -1.07 -4.35 -12.07
N VAL A 335 -0.97 -3.77 -13.25
CA VAL A 335 -1.46 -2.42 -13.54
C VAL A 335 -2.37 -2.47 -14.77
N VAL A 336 -3.56 -1.90 -14.65
CA VAL A 336 -4.51 -1.73 -15.76
C VAL A 336 -4.25 -0.40 -16.44
N GLN A 337 -4.11 -0.40 -17.76
CA GLN A 337 -3.95 0.79 -18.61
C GLN A 337 -5.30 1.15 -19.24
N PHE A 338 -5.78 2.37 -19.05
CA PHE A 338 -6.99 2.93 -19.63
C PHE A 338 -6.69 3.90 -20.79
#